data_0036450621e185ab2f7140460fa522f0
#
_entry.id   0036450621e185ab2f7140460fa522f0
#
_cell.length_a   1.000
_cell.length_b   1.000
_cell.length_c   1.000
_cell.angle_alpha   90.00
_cell.angle_beta   90.00
_cell.angle_gamma   90.00
#
_symmetry.space_group_name_H-M   'P 1'
#
loop_
_entity.id
_entity.type
_entity.pdbx_description
1 polymer ?
#
loop_
_entity_poly.entity_id
_entity_poly.type
_entity_poly.pdbx_seq_one_letter_code
_entity_poly.pdbx_strand_id
1 'polypeptide(L)'
;MTTLLKQYLNPDLQQLNTEIDNFNPTNTMLTRKWSSEMKNKLKTWMYTFLVNFDTLVKEFDYTKIKHKKQTTKLDKKTNPTLYKLLCEFIQKYPDDMKNICINSLGNEAFNQLKSSCLKGANQLGDWINTYSNQIYRGHNNSWVNTLENYTKNSVNVELNRLGKKLVNHMNLYNEFMSFQIQRDIEKGFMYLYKYTDEYLEFEVESDYKIDLESHYWKFLYARMKIMARMHQKNKLISFKIFLSNQVKQLPKGRLFGPKEVNSGSTDYHTIRIWREEEHYKLLIHESIHFYNLDGSFDLFSENNKINLECVYQIGDHNETRIYEAYTESLTIFFHTFANAYQIYYLANPDLKTIPLNKKEINDDIYDIWIHLWEKEKKFGVLQVAKIFNHINPRSTTFSDFLIKSNKTCKKERNENKNKLEQRTAVLSYHFLKTANLIFDQEFLKWIPDLENPHPGSLSKFAKFVKTLTHNQTFINVINEGLIY
;
A
#
# COMPACT_ATOMS: atom_id res chain seq x y z
N MET A 1 -25.98 1.60 13.12
CA MET A 1 -24.69 1.65 12.41
C MET A 1 -23.64 0.72 13.02
N THR A 2 -23.29 0.85 14.28
CA THR A 2 -22.31 -0.01 15.00
C THR A 2 -22.62 -1.51 14.93
N THR A 3 -23.88 -1.90 14.91
CA THR A 3 -24.31 -3.31 14.85
C THR A 3 -24.12 -3.94 13.48
N LEU A 4 -24.35 -3.18 12.40
CA LEU A 4 -24.15 -3.64 11.01
C LEU A 4 -22.65 -3.82 10.69
N LEU A 5 -21.80 -2.87 11.09
CA LEU A 5 -20.36 -3.00 10.94
C LEU A 5 -19.81 -4.21 11.70
N LYS A 6 -20.32 -4.50 12.90
CA LYS A 6 -19.89 -5.66 13.71
C LYS A 6 -20.21 -7.01 13.07
N GLN A 7 -21.24 -7.12 12.26
CA GLN A 7 -21.60 -8.39 11.59
C GLN A 7 -20.67 -8.78 10.44
N TYR A 8 -19.93 -7.82 9.86
CA TYR A 8 -19.07 -8.04 8.70
C TYR A 8 -17.56 -7.97 9.01
N LEU A 9 -17.20 -7.65 10.26
CA LEU A 9 -15.79 -7.60 10.67
C LEU A 9 -15.40 -8.91 11.37
N ASN A 10 -14.21 -9.41 11.06
CA ASN A 10 -13.64 -10.50 11.84
C ASN A 10 -13.34 -10.03 13.29
N PRO A 11 -13.10 -10.94 14.27
CA PRO A 11 -12.88 -10.57 15.68
C PRO A 11 -11.75 -9.56 15.89
N ASP A 12 -10.64 -9.67 15.13
CA ASP A 12 -9.49 -8.77 15.26
C ASP A 12 -9.82 -7.35 14.78
N LEU A 13 -10.61 -7.24 13.70
CA LEU A 13 -11.12 -5.95 13.22
C LEU A 13 -12.18 -5.37 14.16
N GLN A 14 -12.95 -6.21 14.87
CA GLN A 14 -13.87 -5.73 15.89
C GLN A 14 -13.13 -5.16 17.09
N GLN A 15 -12.05 -5.80 17.54
CA GLN A 15 -11.19 -5.29 18.60
C GLN A 15 -10.56 -3.96 18.21
N LEU A 16 -9.93 -3.89 17.02
CA LEU A 16 -9.34 -2.66 16.50
C LEU A 16 -10.36 -1.52 16.39
N ASN A 17 -11.57 -1.82 15.91
CA ASN A 17 -12.65 -0.84 15.85
C ASN A 17 -13.06 -0.33 17.23
N THR A 18 -13.06 -1.21 18.24
CA THR A 18 -13.33 -0.86 19.64
C THR A 18 -12.22 0.03 20.21
N GLU A 19 -10.96 -0.27 19.93
CA GLU A 19 -9.82 0.56 20.33
C GLU A 19 -9.91 1.96 19.70
N ILE A 20 -10.24 2.06 18.40
CA ILE A 20 -10.43 3.34 17.72
C ILE A 20 -11.61 4.13 18.32
N ASP A 21 -12.71 3.46 18.64
CA ASP A 21 -13.91 4.11 19.24
C ASP A 21 -13.63 4.60 20.67
N ASN A 22 -12.83 3.85 21.44
CA ASN A 22 -12.43 4.23 22.78
C ASN A 22 -11.38 5.33 22.82
N PHE A 23 -10.57 5.47 21.78
CA PHE A 23 -9.64 6.60 21.66
C PHE A 23 -10.42 7.90 21.48
N ASN A 24 -10.54 8.66 22.55
CA ASN A 24 -11.26 9.94 22.57
C ASN A 24 -10.31 11.08 22.96
N PRO A 25 -9.51 11.59 22.03
CA PRO A 25 -8.55 12.65 22.29
C PRO A 25 -9.28 13.94 22.70
N THR A 26 -8.69 14.68 23.61
CA THR A 26 -9.21 15.98 24.08
C THR A 26 -9.16 17.05 22.98
N ASN A 27 -8.35 16.80 21.95
CA ASN A 27 -8.14 17.76 20.86
C ASN A 27 -9.32 17.74 19.87
N THR A 28 -10.01 18.87 19.78
CA THR A 28 -11.18 19.06 18.91
C THR A 28 -10.87 19.01 17.40
N MET A 29 -9.60 18.95 16.99
CA MET A 29 -9.23 18.87 15.57
C MET A 29 -9.69 17.57 14.89
N LEU A 30 -9.84 16.47 15.64
CA LEU A 30 -10.32 15.21 15.07
C LEU A 30 -11.82 15.24 14.77
N THR A 31 -12.57 16.10 15.46
CA THR A 31 -14.02 16.29 15.32
C THR A 31 -14.40 17.68 14.83
N ARG A 32 -13.43 18.41 14.22
CA ARG A 32 -13.63 19.77 13.76
C ARG A 32 -14.78 19.85 12.77
N LYS A 33 -15.72 20.78 13.01
CA LYS A 33 -16.81 21.05 12.07
C LYS A 33 -16.27 21.74 10.80
N TRP A 34 -16.69 21.23 9.67
CA TRP A 34 -16.40 21.81 8.36
C TRP A 34 -17.08 23.20 8.21
N SER A 35 -16.40 24.14 7.53
CA SER A 35 -17.06 25.37 7.09
C SER A 35 -18.22 25.04 6.14
N SER A 36 -19.24 25.88 6.09
CA SER A 36 -20.39 25.66 5.19
C SER A 36 -19.96 25.54 3.72
N GLU A 37 -18.99 26.34 3.30
CA GLU A 37 -18.41 26.27 1.95
C GLU A 37 -17.75 24.90 1.69
N MET A 38 -16.91 24.44 2.60
CA MET A 38 -16.23 23.15 2.47
C MET A 38 -17.23 21.99 2.53
N LYS A 39 -18.23 22.07 3.41
CA LYS A 39 -19.31 21.07 3.47
C LYS A 39 -20.05 20.96 2.14
N ASN A 40 -20.37 22.07 1.50
CA ASN A 40 -21.03 22.07 0.20
C ASN A 40 -20.12 21.51 -0.91
N LYS A 41 -18.85 21.90 -0.92
CA LYS A 41 -17.85 21.33 -1.85
C LYS A 41 -17.74 19.82 -1.69
N LEU A 42 -17.64 19.33 -0.46
CA LEU A 42 -17.58 17.91 -0.15
C LEU A 42 -18.84 17.16 -0.60
N LYS A 43 -20.03 17.69 -0.34
CA LYS A 43 -21.29 17.09 -0.81
C LYS A 43 -21.32 16.99 -2.33
N THR A 44 -20.87 18.02 -3.04
CA THR A 44 -20.78 18.00 -4.51
C THR A 44 -19.78 16.95 -5.00
N TRP A 45 -18.61 16.89 -4.41
CA TRP A 45 -17.59 15.91 -4.76
C TRP A 45 -18.06 14.47 -4.50
N MET A 46 -18.66 14.26 -3.35
CA MET A 46 -19.21 12.98 -2.97
C MET A 46 -20.34 12.57 -3.94
N TYR A 47 -21.21 13.49 -4.32
CA TYR A 47 -22.25 13.23 -5.33
C TYR A 47 -21.63 12.77 -6.66
N THR A 48 -20.67 13.50 -7.19
CA THR A 48 -19.98 13.15 -8.44
C THR A 48 -19.34 11.76 -8.35
N PHE A 49 -18.65 11.44 -7.25
CA PHE A 49 -18.09 10.13 -7.03
C PHE A 49 -19.17 9.03 -6.97
N LEU A 50 -20.22 9.24 -6.18
CA LEU A 50 -21.24 8.23 -5.92
C LEU A 50 -22.10 7.93 -7.15
N VAL A 51 -22.40 8.91 -7.99
CA VAL A 51 -23.10 8.69 -9.28
C VAL A 51 -22.29 7.76 -10.19
N ASN A 52 -20.99 8.01 -10.30
CA ASN A 52 -20.09 7.16 -11.08
C ASN A 52 -19.96 5.77 -10.46
N PHE A 53 -19.84 5.70 -9.13
CA PHE A 53 -19.68 4.42 -8.41
C PHE A 53 -20.96 3.56 -8.51
N ASP A 54 -22.13 4.14 -8.28
CA ASP A 54 -23.45 3.48 -8.43
C ASP A 54 -23.67 2.95 -9.86
N THR A 55 -23.27 3.74 -10.85
CA THR A 55 -23.35 3.30 -12.25
C THR A 55 -22.47 2.07 -12.48
N LEU A 56 -21.22 2.07 -11.99
CA LEU A 56 -20.32 0.92 -12.11
C LEU A 56 -20.84 -0.31 -11.37
N VAL A 57 -21.44 -0.13 -10.18
CA VAL A 57 -22.07 -1.23 -9.43
C VAL A 57 -23.21 -1.89 -10.23
N LYS A 58 -23.95 -1.09 -11.00
CA LYS A 58 -25.07 -1.57 -11.86
C LYS A 58 -24.59 -2.16 -13.19
N GLU A 59 -23.49 -1.67 -13.74
CA GLU A 59 -22.89 -2.17 -14.97
C GLU A 59 -22.25 -3.55 -14.81
N PHE A 60 -21.98 -3.98 -13.58
CA PHE A 60 -21.30 -5.24 -13.34
C PHE A 60 -22.13 -6.45 -13.73
N ASP A 61 -21.56 -7.30 -14.59
CA ASP A 61 -22.19 -8.51 -15.12
C ASP A 61 -21.53 -9.78 -14.52
N TYR A 62 -22.23 -10.41 -13.59
CA TYR A 62 -21.79 -11.64 -12.92
C TYR A 62 -21.51 -12.79 -13.88
N THR A 63 -22.21 -12.84 -15.02
CA THR A 63 -22.08 -13.94 -15.97
C THR A 63 -20.73 -13.99 -16.67
N LYS A 64 -19.99 -12.89 -16.63
CA LYS A 64 -18.63 -12.80 -17.16
C LYS A 64 -17.56 -13.37 -16.23
N ILE A 65 -17.90 -13.67 -14.97
CA ILE A 65 -16.93 -14.31 -14.07
C ILE A 65 -16.77 -15.78 -14.44
N LYS A 66 -15.56 -16.13 -14.87
CA LYS A 66 -15.13 -17.52 -15.02
C LYS A 66 -14.41 -17.93 -13.74
N HIS A 67 -14.83 -19.05 -13.15
CA HIS A 67 -14.18 -19.55 -11.95
C HIS A 67 -13.81 -21.02 -12.09
N LYS A 68 -12.75 -21.41 -11.39
CA LYS A 68 -12.37 -22.82 -11.22
C LYS A 68 -11.83 -23.08 -9.83
N LYS A 69 -12.19 -24.24 -9.28
CA LYS A 69 -11.48 -24.79 -8.14
C LYS A 69 -10.16 -25.36 -8.66
N GLN A 70 -9.04 -24.89 -8.13
CA GLN A 70 -7.74 -25.43 -8.46
C GLN A 70 -7.56 -26.76 -7.71
N THR A 71 -7.54 -27.86 -8.43
CA THR A 71 -7.57 -29.21 -7.86
C THR A 71 -6.25 -29.64 -7.21
N THR A 72 -5.20 -28.88 -7.39
CA THR A 72 -3.91 -29.13 -6.78
C THR A 72 -3.25 -27.82 -6.38
N LYS A 73 -2.94 -27.68 -5.13
CA LYS A 73 -1.68 -27.02 -4.76
C LYS A 73 -0.65 -27.63 -5.69
N LEU A 74 -0.10 -26.83 -6.60
CA LEU A 74 0.91 -27.22 -7.60
C LEU A 74 1.70 -28.42 -7.10
N ASP A 75 1.65 -29.52 -7.86
CA ASP A 75 2.31 -30.76 -7.49
C ASP A 75 3.76 -30.39 -7.13
N LYS A 76 4.08 -30.50 -5.84
CA LYS A 76 5.36 -30.01 -5.26
C LYS A 76 6.59 -30.59 -5.97
N LYS A 77 6.37 -31.59 -6.85
CA LYS A 77 7.41 -32.25 -7.64
C LYS A 77 7.76 -31.54 -8.93
N THR A 78 6.88 -30.71 -9.49
CA THR A 78 7.06 -30.18 -10.87
C THR A 78 7.51 -28.74 -10.96
N ASN A 79 7.28 -27.90 -9.94
CA ASN A 79 7.78 -26.54 -9.91
C ASN A 79 8.68 -26.31 -8.69
N PRO A 80 10.00 -26.23 -8.88
CA PRO A 80 10.91 -25.93 -7.79
C PRO A 80 10.60 -24.52 -7.26
N THR A 81 10.40 -24.39 -5.94
CA THR A 81 10.25 -23.09 -5.28
C THR A 81 11.51 -22.25 -5.47
N LEU A 82 11.39 -20.93 -5.38
CA LEU A 82 12.55 -20.01 -5.42
C LEU A 82 13.70 -20.47 -4.53
N TYR A 83 13.37 -20.95 -3.31
CA TYR A 83 14.36 -21.52 -2.39
C TYR A 83 15.15 -22.68 -3.01
N LYS A 84 14.45 -23.64 -3.62
CA LYS A 84 15.12 -24.80 -4.25
C LYS A 84 15.98 -24.40 -5.43
N LEU A 85 15.49 -23.48 -6.28
CA LEU A 85 16.24 -22.98 -7.43
C LEU A 85 17.51 -22.24 -7.02
N LEU A 86 17.43 -21.36 -6.00
CA LEU A 86 18.60 -20.66 -5.48
C LEU A 86 19.62 -21.61 -4.86
N CYS A 87 19.15 -22.56 -4.02
CA CYS A 87 20.06 -23.55 -3.42
C CYS A 87 20.68 -24.48 -4.45
N GLU A 88 19.93 -24.91 -5.46
CA GLU A 88 20.45 -25.70 -6.58
C GLU A 88 21.50 -24.92 -7.36
N PHE A 89 21.26 -23.62 -7.65
CA PHE A 89 22.21 -22.78 -8.36
C PHE A 89 23.52 -22.63 -7.57
N ILE A 90 23.43 -22.34 -6.26
CA ILE A 90 24.61 -22.18 -5.38
C ILE A 90 25.39 -23.50 -5.28
N GLN A 91 24.70 -24.65 -5.19
CA GLN A 91 25.37 -25.95 -5.10
C GLN A 91 26.08 -26.34 -6.38
N LYS A 92 25.47 -26.10 -7.53
CA LYS A 92 26.02 -26.47 -8.84
C LYS A 92 27.05 -25.47 -9.38
N TYR A 93 26.84 -24.19 -9.11
CA TYR A 93 27.59 -23.08 -9.68
C TYR A 93 27.95 -22.02 -8.62
N PRO A 94 28.73 -22.40 -7.57
CA PRO A 94 29.03 -21.51 -6.44
C PRO A 94 29.85 -20.29 -6.84
N ASP A 95 30.81 -20.44 -7.75
CA ASP A 95 31.67 -19.35 -8.20
C ASP A 95 30.91 -18.39 -9.12
N ASP A 96 30.03 -18.89 -9.97
CA ASP A 96 29.17 -18.08 -10.81
C ASP A 96 28.21 -17.24 -9.94
N MET A 97 27.56 -17.85 -8.96
CA MET A 97 26.68 -17.15 -8.04
C MET A 97 27.43 -16.12 -7.20
N LYS A 98 28.66 -16.43 -6.78
CA LYS A 98 29.54 -15.50 -6.08
C LYS A 98 29.83 -14.27 -6.94
N ASN A 99 30.20 -14.45 -8.21
CA ASN A 99 30.46 -13.35 -9.14
C ASN A 99 29.21 -12.50 -9.37
N ILE A 100 28.04 -13.10 -9.56
CA ILE A 100 26.78 -12.41 -9.70
C ILE A 100 26.47 -11.55 -8.47
N CYS A 101 26.63 -12.11 -7.26
CA CYS A 101 26.38 -11.39 -6.02
C CYS A 101 27.40 -10.25 -5.81
N ILE A 102 28.68 -10.46 -6.05
CA ILE A 102 29.72 -9.43 -5.85
C ILE A 102 29.44 -8.24 -6.75
N ASN A 103 29.07 -8.47 -8.01
CA ASN A 103 28.84 -7.41 -8.99
C ASN A 103 27.58 -6.56 -8.72
N SER A 104 26.64 -7.06 -7.91
CA SER A 104 25.36 -6.37 -7.66
C SER A 104 25.06 -6.07 -6.20
N LEU A 105 25.48 -6.94 -5.26
CA LEU A 105 25.11 -6.87 -3.84
C LEU A 105 26.31 -6.80 -2.90
N GLY A 106 27.51 -7.15 -3.37
CA GLY A 106 28.73 -7.25 -2.57
C GLY A 106 29.00 -8.65 -1.98
N ASN A 107 30.23 -8.85 -1.48
CA ASN A 107 30.71 -10.14 -1.00
C ASN A 107 30.00 -10.62 0.28
N GLU A 108 29.61 -9.73 1.14
CA GLU A 108 28.85 -10.05 2.36
C GLU A 108 27.50 -10.69 2.04
N ALA A 109 26.79 -10.13 1.05
CA ALA A 109 25.50 -10.65 0.60
C ALA A 109 25.61 -12.10 0.10
N PHE A 110 26.69 -12.45 -0.61
CA PHE A 110 26.91 -13.84 -1.04
C PHE A 110 27.14 -14.78 0.14
N ASN A 111 27.93 -14.41 1.13
CA ASN A 111 28.19 -15.23 2.31
C ASN A 111 26.89 -15.46 3.12
N GLN A 112 26.07 -14.42 3.25
CA GLN A 112 24.76 -14.52 3.89
C GLN A 112 23.80 -15.39 3.08
N LEU A 113 23.76 -15.26 1.76
CA LEU A 113 22.95 -16.10 0.86
C LEU A 113 23.32 -17.58 1.00
N LYS A 114 24.62 -17.90 0.94
CA LYS A 114 25.13 -19.27 1.11
C LYS A 114 24.73 -19.85 2.47
N SER A 115 24.93 -19.07 3.55
CA SER A 115 24.50 -19.47 4.89
C SER A 115 22.99 -19.69 4.99
N SER A 116 22.21 -18.83 4.37
CA SER A 116 20.74 -18.89 4.38
C SER A 116 20.22 -20.14 3.67
N CYS A 117 20.83 -20.51 2.55
CA CYS A 117 20.46 -21.76 1.85
C CYS A 117 20.75 -23.02 2.70
N LEU A 118 21.77 -23.01 3.54
CA LEU A 118 22.05 -24.09 4.46
C LEU A 118 21.07 -24.17 5.65
N LYS A 119 20.58 -23.01 6.11
CA LYS A 119 19.70 -22.88 7.29
C LYS A 119 18.22 -23.06 6.98
N GLY A 120 17.81 -22.91 5.73
CA GLY A 120 16.43 -23.13 5.29
C GLY A 120 15.71 -21.91 4.72
N ALA A 121 14.48 -22.15 4.28
CA ALA A 121 13.71 -21.17 3.49
C ALA A 121 13.39 -19.87 4.25
N ASN A 122 13.25 -19.90 5.57
CA ASN A 122 12.97 -18.69 6.35
C ASN A 122 14.15 -17.73 6.36
N GLN A 123 15.37 -18.23 6.54
CA GLN A 123 16.61 -17.46 6.51
C GLN A 123 16.88 -16.89 5.11
N LEU A 124 16.55 -17.65 4.07
CA LEU A 124 16.61 -17.13 2.71
C LEU A 124 15.60 -15.99 2.51
N GLY A 125 14.41 -16.10 3.10
CA GLY A 125 13.43 -15.04 3.11
C GLY A 125 13.95 -13.75 3.76
N ASP A 126 14.62 -13.86 4.88
CA ASP A 126 15.25 -12.74 5.56
C ASP A 126 16.35 -12.09 4.69
N TRP A 127 17.14 -12.91 3.98
CA TRP A 127 18.12 -12.42 3.02
C TRP A 127 17.46 -11.66 1.85
N ILE A 128 16.43 -12.22 1.22
CA ILE A 128 15.68 -11.57 0.14
C ILE A 128 15.08 -10.25 0.63
N ASN A 129 14.46 -10.23 1.80
CA ASN A 129 13.90 -9.00 2.37
C ASN A 129 14.98 -7.96 2.67
N THR A 130 16.19 -8.41 3.09
CA THR A 130 17.32 -7.52 3.37
C THR A 130 17.84 -6.82 2.13
N TYR A 131 17.90 -7.54 1.00
CA TYR A 131 18.47 -7.03 -0.25
C TYR A 131 17.42 -6.73 -1.32
N SER A 132 16.12 -6.66 -0.97
CA SER A 132 15.02 -6.54 -1.94
C SER A 132 15.20 -5.39 -2.93
N ASN A 133 15.63 -4.22 -2.46
CA ASN A 133 15.85 -3.06 -3.32
C ASN A 133 16.95 -3.29 -4.37
N GLN A 134 18.04 -3.98 -4.03
CA GLN A 134 19.12 -4.28 -4.96
C GLN A 134 18.79 -5.50 -5.86
N ILE A 135 17.95 -6.41 -5.35
CA ILE A 135 17.53 -7.59 -6.09
C ILE A 135 16.59 -7.20 -7.24
N TYR A 136 15.59 -6.36 -6.99
CA TYR A 136 14.46 -6.12 -7.91
C TYR A 136 14.47 -4.75 -8.61
N ARG A 137 15.24 -3.78 -8.15
CA ARG A 137 15.25 -2.46 -8.79
C ARG A 137 15.61 -2.54 -10.26
N GLY A 138 14.75 -1.95 -11.10
CA GLY A 138 14.88 -1.89 -12.56
C GLY A 138 16.07 -1.11 -13.12
N HIS A 139 17.14 -0.94 -12.35
CA HIS A 139 18.41 -0.41 -12.80
C HIS A 139 19.23 -1.51 -13.47
N ASN A 140 20.02 -1.15 -14.47
CA ASN A 140 20.91 -2.06 -15.23
C ASN A 140 21.79 -2.94 -14.32
N ASN A 141 21.98 -2.58 -13.07
CA ASN A 141 22.81 -3.27 -12.07
C ASN A 141 22.00 -4.01 -10.99
N SER A 142 20.70 -4.26 -11.16
CA SER A 142 19.96 -5.10 -10.22
C SER A 142 20.51 -6.53 -10.24
N TRP A 143 20.38 -7.24 -9.11
CA TRP A 143 20.84 -8.63 -9.03
C TRP A 143 20.15 -9.52 -10.07
N VAL A 144 18.85 -9.34 -10.30
CA VAL A 144 18.09 -10.09 -11.32
C VAL A 144 18.62 -9.82 -12.71
N ASN A 145 18.90 -8.56 -13.07
CA ASN A 145 19.46 -8.22 -14.37
C ASN A 145 20.91 -8.73 -14.52
N THR A 146 21.70 -8.67 -13.46
CA THR A 146 23.06 -9.23 -13.44
C THR A 146 23.03 -10.73 -13.64
N LEU A 147 22.13 -11.44 -12.94
CA LEU A 147 21.91 -12.88 -13.09
C LEU A 147 21.47 -13.23 -14.52
N GLU A 148 20.50 -12.49 -15.07
CA GLU A 148 20.02 -12.72 -16.44
C GLU A 148 21.13 -12.55 -17.47
N ASN A 149 21.85 -11.43 -17.42
CA ASN A 149 22.94 -11.14 -18.34
C ASN A 149 24.09 -12.15 -18.23
N TYR A 150 24.46 -12.50 -17.00
CA TYR A 150 25.53 -13.47 -16.74
C TYR A 150 25.17 -14.83 -17.30
N THR A 151 23.98 -15.34 -16.99
CA THR A 151 23.57 -16.69 -17.40
C THR A 151 23.27 -16.76 -18.90
N LYS A 152 22.67 -15.72 -19.50
CA LYS A 152 22.35 -15.64 -20.92
C LYS A 152 23.61 -15.71 -21.81
N ASN A 153 24.70 -15.10 -21.35
CA ASN A 153 25.97 -15.04 -22.08
C ASN A 153 26.89 -16.25 -21.78
N SER A 154 26.47 -17.18 -20.91
CA SER A 154 27.25 -18.37 -20.58
C SER A 154 27.17 -19.42 -21.70
N VAL A 155 28.34 -19.99 -22.04
CA VAL A 155 28.43 -21.17 -22.91
C VAL A 155 27.92 -22.46 -22.27
N ASN A 156 27.76 -22.46 -20.96
CA ASN A 156 27.21 -23.60 -20.22
C ASN A 156 25.68 -23.63 -20.34
N VAL A 157 25.16 -24.57 -21.13
CA VAL A 157 23.73 -24.73 -21.43
C VAL A 157 22.89 -24.99 -20.18
N GLU A 158 23.41 -25.75 -19.21
CA GLU A 158 22.67 -26.04 -17.98
C GLU A 158 22.61 -24.82 -17.05
N LEU A 159 23.71 -24.10 -16.90
CA LEU A 159 23.74 -22.82 -16.18
C LEU A 159 22.74 -21.82 -16.79
N ASN A 160 22.73 -21.70 -18.11
CA ASN A 160 21.79 -20.83 -18.83
C ASN A 160 20.33 -21.26 -18.54
N ARG A 161 20.03 -22.57 -18.63
CA ARG A 161 18.70 -23.11 -18.37
C ARG A 161 18.25 -22.88 -16.92
N LEU A 162 19.14 -23.09 -15.96
CA LEU A 162 18.85 -22.90 -14.54
C LEU A 162 18.71 -21.40 -14.21
N GLY A 163 19.58 -20.56 -14.74
CA GLY A 163 19.51 -19.12 -14.61
C GLY A 163 18.22 -18.55 -15.17
N LYS A 164 17.81 -18.94 -16.38
CA LYS A 164 16.54 -18.54 -16.98
C LYS A 164 15.33 -18.93 -16.12
N LYS A 165 15.34 -20.14 -15.52
CA LYS A 165 14.28 -20.56 -14.59
C LYS A 165 14.27 -19.67 -13.36
N LEU A 166 15.43 -19.35 -12.79
CA LEU A 166 15.55 -18.52 -11.60
C LEU A 166 15.11 -17.10 -11.88
N VAL A 167 15.53 -16.48 -13.00
CA VAL A 167 15.09 -15.15 -13.43
C VAL A 167 13.59 -15.10 -13.64
N ASN A 168 13.02 -16.09 -14.36
CA ASN A 168 11.57 -16.14 -14.56
C ASN A 168 10.82 -16.23 -13.23
N HIS A 169 11.35 -16.97 -12.28
CA HIS A 169 10.75 -17.10 -10.95
C HIS A 169 10.86 -15.80 -10.16
N MET A 170 12.02 -15.13 -10.20
CA MET A 170 12.22 -13.84 -9.56
C MET A 170 11.34 -12.73 -10.16
N ASN A 171 11.09 -12.77 -11.47
CA ASN A 171 10.22 -11.79 -12.16
C ASN A 171 8.72 -11.97 -11.89
N LEU A 172 8.30 -13.06 -11.21
CA LEU A 172 6.94 -13.18 -10.69
C LEU A 172 6.68 -12.24 -9.51
N TYR A 173 7.73 -11.76 -8.88
CA TYR A 173 7.72 -10.97 -7.66
C TYR A 173 8.36 -9.61 -7.89
N ASN A 174 8.22 -8.72 -6.93
CA ASN A 174 8.84 -7.41 -6.97
C ASN A 174 9.43 -7.01 -5.61
N GLU A 175 10.18 -5.89 -5.60
CA GLU A 175 10.83 -5.38 -4.39
C GLU A 175 9.88 -5.05 -3.23
N PHE A 176 8.58 -4.89 -3.53
CA PHE A 176 7.55 -4.51 -2.56
C PHE A 176 6.87 -5.71 -1.90
N MET A 177 7.12 -6.94 -2.40
CA MET A 177 6.46 -8.15 -1.92
C MET A 177 7.35 -8.91 -0.94
N SER A 178 6.84 -9.21 0.27
CA SER A 178 7.58 -10.00 1.22
C SER A 178 7.75 -11.46 0.77
N PHE A 179 8.84 -12.09 1.18
CA PHE A 179 9.08 -13.50 0.86
C PHE A 179 7.96 -14.44 1.34
N GLN A 180 7.32 -14.14 2.46
CA GLN A 180 6.21 -14.95 2.95
C GLN A 180 5.01 -14.90 1.99
N ILE A 181 4.68 -13.71 1.49
CA ILE A 181 3.64 -13.52 0.46
C ILE A 181 4.02 -14.28 -0.82
N GLN A 182 5.29 -14.17 -1.25
CA GLN A 182 5.78 -14.93 -2.41
C GLN A 182 5.56 -16.42 -2.24
N ARG A 183 5.86 -16.96 -1.07
CA ARG A 183 5.63 -18.39 -0.75
C ARG A 183 4.15 -18.76 -0.78
N ASP A 184 3.26 -17.90 -0.31
CA ASP A 184 1.81 -18.17 -0.33
C ASP A 184 1.31 -18.20 -1.78
N ILE A 185 1.75 -17.26 -2.63
CA ILE A 185 1.46 -17.26 -4.06
C ILE A 185 2.02 -18.52 -4.74
N GLU A 186 3.26 -18.93 -4.43
CA GLU A 186 3.88 -20.15 -4.96
C GLU A 186 3.14 -21.44 -4.58
N LYS A 187 2.56 -21.49 -3.38
CA LYS A 187 1.73 -22.63 -2.96
C LYS A 187 0.43 -22.70 -3.76
N GLY A 188 0.02 -21.55 -4.35
CA GLY A 188 -1.25 -21.37 -5.02
C GLY A 188 -2.43 -21.30 -4.05
N PHE A 189 -3.52 -20.82 -4.55
CA PHE A 189 -4.79 -20.67 -3.84
C PHE A 189 -5.80 -21.71 -4.34
N MET A 190 -6.83 -21.96 -3.54
CA MET A 190 -7.79 -23.02 -3.83
C MET A 190 -8.77 -22.65 -4.95
N TYR A 191 -9.07 -21.38 -5.10
CA TYR A 191 -10.02 -20.84 -6.08
C TYR A 191 -9.40 -19.73 -6.91
N LEU A 192 -9.68 -19.75 -8.20
CA LEU A 192 -9.30 -18.71 -9.15
C LEU A 192 -10.55 -18.19 -9.85
N TYR A 193 -10.72 -16.89 -9.81
CA TYR A 193 -11.78 -16.16 -10.50
C TYR A 193 -11.16 -15.22 -11.53
N LYS A 194 -11.74 -15.18 -12.73
CA LYS A 194 -11.29 -14.32 -13.82
C LYS A 194 -12.46 -13.56 -14.40
N TYR A 195 -12.23 -12.31 -14.71
CA TYR A 195 -13.19 -11.44 -15.38
C TYR A 195 -12.45 -10.65 -16.46
N THR A 196 -13.14 -10.38 -17.59
CA THR A 196 -12.61 -9.54 -18.67
C THR A 196 -13.73 -8.77 -19.30
N ASP A 197 -13.56 -7.46 -19.43
CA ASP A 197 -14.33 -6.59 -20.30
C ASP A 197 -13.40 -5.78 -21.22
N GLU A 198 -13.92 -4.75 -21.90
CA GLU A 198 -13.15 -3.97 -22.87
C GLU A 198 -11.95 -3.21 -22.26
N TYR A 199 -12.10 -2.75 -21.00
CA TYR A 199 -11.10 -1.88 -20.34
C TYR A 199 -10.56 -2.45 -19.01
N LEU A 200 -11.05 -3.61 -18.59
CA LEU A 200 -10.66 -4.22 -17.33
C LEU A 200 -10.51 -5.73 -17.48
N GLU A 201 -9.41 -6.23 -17.01
CA GLU A 201 -9.28 -7.64 -16.68
C GLU A 201 -8.85 -7.80 -15.21
N PHE A 202 -9.37 -8.81 -14.55
CA PHE A 202 -8.88 -9.15 -13.23
C PHE A 202 -8.84 -10.66 -12.97
N GLU A 203 -7.88 -11.05 -12.15
CA GLU A 203 -7.76 -12.36 -11.55
C GLU A 203 -7.82 -12.21 -10.02
N VAL A 204 -8.68 -12.98 -9.36
CA VAL A 204 -8.73 -13.08 -7.89
C VAL A 204 -8.44 -14.51 -7.50
N GLU A 205 -7.43 -14.68 -6.65
CA GLU A 205 -7.08 -15.97 -6.07
C GLU A 205 -7.38 -15.98 -4.56
N SER A 206 -8.05 -17.04 -4.08
CA SER A 206 -8.51 -17.16 -2.69
C SER A 206 -8.43 -18.60 -2.20
N ASP A 207 -8.17 -18.81 -0.91
CA ASP A 207 -8.24 -20.12 -0.26
C ASP A 207 -9.68 -20.51 0.11
N TYR A 208 -10.63 -19.62 0.02
CA TYR A 208 -12.05 -19.89 0.26
C TYR A 208 -12.91 -19.55 -0.97
N LYS A 209 -14.06 -20.22 -1.05
CA LYS A 209 -15.02 -19.99 -2.14
C LYS A 209 -15.74 -18.66 -1.91
N ILE A 210 -15.67 -17.76 -2.88
CA ILE A 210 -16.46 -16.54 -2.92
C ILE A 210 -17.73 -16.83 -3.74
N ASP A 211 -18.89 -16.54 -3.16
CA ASP A 211 -20.15 -16.69 -3.87
C ASP A 211 -20.20 -15.74 -5.08
N LEU A 212 -20.53 -16.26 -6.26
CA LEU A 212 -20.56 -15.50 -7.50
C LEU A 212 -21.66 -14.44 -7.52
N GLU A 213 -22.76 -14.66 -6.81
CA GLU A 213 -23.87 -13.70 -6.73
C GLU A 213 -23.68 -12.67 -5.61
N SER A 214 -22.60 -12.79 -4.85
CA SER A 214 -22.29 -11.90 -3.75
C SER A 214 -22.04 -10.46 -4.19
N HIS A 215 -22.48 -9.50 -3.38
CA HIS A 215 -22.20 -8.07 -3.58
C HIS A 215 -20.71 -7.72 -3.61
N TYR A 216 -19.85 -8.62 -3.12
CA TYR A 216 -18.40 -8.50 -3.16
C TYR A 216 -17.91 -8.13 -4.57
N TRP A 217 -18.36 -8.83 -5.60
CA TRP A 217 -17.85 -8.66 -6.95
C TRP A 217 -18.18 -7.30 -7.57
N LYS A 218 -19.42 -6.82 -7.38
CA LYS A 218 -19.81 -5.50 -7.91
C LYS A 218 -19.07 -4.35 -7.22
N PHE A 219 -18.83 -4.46 -5.91
CA PHE A 219 -18.05 -3.45 -5.18
C PHE A 219 -16.55 -3.52 -5.49
N LEU A 220 -16.02 -4.72 -5.74
CA LEU A 220 -14.67 -4.92 -6.24
C LEU A 220 -14.49 -4.26 -7.62
N TYR A 221 -15.37 -4.59 -8.56
CA TYR A 221 -15.39 -4.03 -9.91
C TYR A 221 -15.50 -2.50 -9.92
N ALA A 222 -16.42 -1.95 -9.15
CA ALA A 222 -16.60 -0.51 -9.07
C ALA A 222 -15.33 0.20 -8.56
N ARG A 223 -14.64 -0.37 -7.55
CA ARG A 223 -13.36 0.20 -7.04
C ARG A 223 -12.23 0.12 -8.07
N MET A 224 -12.17 -0.93 -8.87
CA MET A 224 -11.18 -1.06 -9.94
C MET A 224 -11.38 -0.01 -11.04
N LYS A 225 -12.62 0.31 -11.38
CA LYS A 225 -12.95 1.18 -12.52
C LYS A 225 -13.21 2.64 -12.16
N ILE A 226 -13.43 2.98 -10.89
CA ILE A 226 -13.86 4.33 -10.51
C ILE A 226 -12.86 5.41 -10.91
N MET A 227 -11.56 5.17 -10.75
CA MET A 227 -10.53 6.13 -11.15
C MET A 227 -10.50 6.31 -12.67
N ALA A 228 -10.57 5.22 -13.43
CA ALA A 228 -10.66 5.29 -14.89
C ALA A 228 -11.87 6.12 -15.35
N ARG A 229 -13.04 5.84 -14.77
CA ARG A 229 -14.29 6.51 -15.13
C ARG A 229 -14.29 8.00 -14.80
N MET A 230 -13.90 8.36 -13.60
CA MET A 230 -13.85 9.76 -13.16
C MET A 230 -12.87 10.60 -14.00
N HIS A 231 -11.77 9.99 -14.43
CA HIS A 231 -10.70 10.66 -15.19
C HIS A 231 -10.74 10.36 -16.69
N GLN A 232 -11.84 9.77 -17.18
CA GLN A 232 -12.09 9.48 -18.60
C GLN A 232 -10.92 8.72 -19.24
N LYS A 233 -10.33 7.76 -18.51
CA LYS A 233 -9.22 6.94 -18.98
C LYS A 233 -9.74 5.66 -19.66
N ASN A 234 -9.39 5.48 -20.92
CA ASN A 234 -9.79 4.33 -21.75
C ASN A 234 -8.63 3.34 -21.96
N LYS A 235 -7.72 3.25 -20.99
CA LYS A 235 -6.61 2.33 -21.01
C LYS A 235 -7.02 1.03 -20.32
N LEU A 236 -6.75 -0.12 -20.98
CA LEU A 236 -6.94 -1.43 -20.36
C LEU A 236 -6.05 -1.54 -19.11
N ILE A 237 -6.66 -1.93 -18.02
CA ILE A 237 -5.99 -2.16 -16.74
C ILE A 237 -6.18 -3.62 -16.31
N SER A 238 -5.10 -4.25 -15.86
CA SER A 238 -5.10 -5.62 -15.36
C SER A 238 -4.86 -5.65 -13.86
N PHE A 239 -5.70 -6.40 -13.13
CA PHE A 239 -5.53 -6.61 -11.69
C PHE A 239 -5.25 -8.08 -11.38
N LYS A 240 -4.23 -8.32 -10.54
CA LYS A 240 -3.96 -9.63 -9.92
C LYS A 240 -4.08 -9.50 -8.41
N ILE A 241 -5.08 -10.15 -7.84
CA ILE A 241 -5.43 -10.05 -6.43
C ILE A 241 -5.27 -11.41 -5.78
N PHE A 242 -4.37 -11.48 -4.81
CA PHE A 242 -4.09 -12.66 -4.00
C PHE A 242 -4.64 -12.39 -2.59
N LEU A 243 -5.76 -13.01 -2.22
CA LEU A 243 -6.38 -12.84 -0.91
C LEU A 243 -5.62 -13.67 0.13
N SER A 244 -4.39 -13.24 0.43
CA SER A 244 -3.57 -13.83 1.48
C SER A 244 -3.98 -13.28 2.84
N ASN A 245 -4.04 -14.15 3.83
CA ASN A 245 -4.33 -13.80 5.23
C ASN A 245 -3.12 -13.23 6.00
N GLN A 246 -2.05 -12.87 5.29
CA GLN A 246 -0.87 -12.25 5.90
C GLN A 246 -1.19 -10.82 6.35
N VAL A 247 -1.12 -10.57 7.65
CA VAL A 247 -1.33 -9.25 8.26
C VAL A 247 -0.03 -8.47 8.39
N LYS A 248 -0.14 -7.14 8.42
CA LYS A 248 0.99 -6.25 8.73
C LYS A 248 1.38 -6.38 10.20
N GLN A 249 2.67 -6.44 10.45
CA GLN A 249 3.23 -6.51 11.80
C GLN A 249 4.38 -5.51 11.94
N LEU A 250 4.62 -5.03 13.15
CA LEU A 250 5.83 -4.26 13.44
C LEU A 250 7.07 -5.14 13.23
N PRO A 251 8.19 -4.57 12.73
CA PRO A 251 9.42 -5.32 12.59
C PRO A 251 9.97 -5.78 13.96
N LYS A 252 10.70 -6.88 13.99
CA LYS A 252 11.41 -7.30 15.23
C LYS A 252 12.50 -6.32 15.64
N GLY A 253 13.09 -5.62 14.66
CA GLY A 253 14.04 -4.54 14.83
C GLY A 253 13.43 -3.18 14.50
N ARG A 254 14.28 -2.21 14.16
CA ARG A 254 13.85 -0.84 13.83
C ARG A 254 13.63 -0.60 12.34
N LEU A 255 14.11 -1.50 11.49
CA LEU A 255 14.04 -1.35 10.05
C LEU A 255 12.69 -1.83 9.52
N PHE A 256 11.92 -0.90 8.97
CA PHE A 256 10.67 -1.18 8.27
C PHE A 256 10.96 -1.49 6.80
N GLY A 257 10.42 -2.59 6.32
CA GLY A 257 10.56 -3.02 4.93
C GLY A 257 9.21 -3.35 4.29
N PRO A 258 9.25 -3.94 3.09
CA PRO A 258 8.05 -4.32 2.34
C PRO A 258 7.13 -5.26 3.12
N LYS A 259 7.68 -6.14 3.96
CA LYS A 259 6.91 -7.09 4.77
C LYS A 259 5.96 -6.39 5.75
N GLU A 260 6.41 -5.28 6.33
CA GLU A 260 5.68 -4.56 7.37
C GLU A 260 4.66 -3.58 6.80
N VAL A 261 4.84 -3.13 5.55
CA VAL A 261 4.12 -1.96 5.04
C VAL A 261 3.36 -2.24 3.75
N ASN A 262 4.00 -2.90 2.76
CA ASN A 262 3.44 -2.98 1.43
C ASN A 262 2.40 -4.09 1.29
N SER A 263 1.34 -3.81 0.55
CA SER A 263 0.25 -4.75 0.26
C SER A 263 -0.16 -4.74 -1.22
N GLY A 264 0.39 -3.85 -2.01
CA GLY A 264 0.16 -3.72 -3.44
C GLY A 264 1.38 -3.17 -4.18
N SER A 265 1.31 -3.20 -5.50
CA SER A 265 2.25 -2.55 -6.40
C SER A 265 1.63 -2.37 -7.78
N THR A 266 2.04 -1.31 -8.44
CA THR A 266 1.62 -0.97 -9.80
C THR A 266 2.83 -0.96 -10.74
N ASP A 267 2.67 -1.55 -11.90
CA ASP A 267 3.54 -1.33 -13.05
C ASP A 267 2.75 -0.71 -14.21
N TYR A 268 3.37 -0.53 -15.37
CA TYR A 268 2.72 0.10 -16.53
C TYR A 268 1.49 -0.64 -17.08
N HIS A 269 1.28 -1.90 -16.70
CA HIS A 269 0.25 -2.78 -17.26
C HIS A 269 -0.61 -3.44 -16.19
N THR A 270 -0.06 -3.72 -15.02
CA THR A 270 -0.70 -4.59 -14.03
C THR A 270 -0.60 -4.02 -12.63
N ILE A 271 -1.73 -4.05 -11.94
CA ILE A 271 -1.82 -3.81 -10.50
C ILE A 271 -1.84 -5.16 -9.79
N ARG A 272 -0.96 -5.34 -8.79
CA ARG A 272 -0.90 -6.53 -7.95
C ARG A 272 -1.24 -6.19 -6.52
N ILE A 273 -2.13 -6.96 -5.90
CA ILE A 273 -2.54 -6.81 -4.51
C ILE A 273 -2.43 -8.17 -3.83
N TRP A 274 -1.85 -8.25 -2.62
CA TRP A 274 -1.53 -9.51 -1.97
C TRP A 274 -1.90 -9.62 -0.50
N ARG A 275 -2.77 -8.72 0.01
CA ARG A 275 -3.34 -8.82 1.36
C ARG A 275 -4.83 -8.62 1.33
N GLU A 276 -5.55 -9.56 1.94
CA GLU A 276 -7.00 -9.50 2.01
C GLU A 276 -7.49 -8.29 2.82
N GLU A 277 -6.81 -7.99 3.93
CA GLU A 277 -7.23 -6.92 4.86
C GLU A 277 -7.33 -5.52 4.24
N GLU A 278 -6.56 -5.25 3.17
CA GLU A 278 -6.48 -3.92 2.55
C GLU A 278 -6.90 -3.88 1.08
N HIS A 279 -7.29 -5.02 0.49
CA HIS A 279 -7.46 -5.09 -0.97
C HIS A 279 -8.41 -4.02 -1.53
N TYR A 280 -9.53 -3.74 -0.92
CA TYR A 280 -10.48 -2.72 -1.37
C TYR A 280 -9.90 -1.31 -1.40
N LYS A 281 -9.11 -0.94 -0.40
CA LYS A 281 -8.41 0.35 -0.35
C LYS A 281 -7.35 0.42 -1.45
N LEU A 282 -6.58 -0.65 -1.60
CA LEU A 282 -5.46 -0.70 -2.54
C LEU A 282 -5.89 -0.68 -4.00
N LEU A 283 -7.09 -1.16 -4.33
CA LEU A 283 -7.63 -1.00 -5.70
C LEU A 283 -7.66 0.47 -6.12
N ILE A 284 -8.03 1.37 -5.21
CA ILE A 284 -8.06 2.81 -5.47
C ILE A 284 -6.64 3.39 -5.44
N HIS A 285 -5.83 3.03 -4.44
CA HIS A 285 -4.45 3.50 -4.27
C HIS A 285 -3.60 3.25 -5.52
N GLU A 286 -3.53 2.00 -5.93
CA GLU A 286 -2.72 1.59 -7.07
C GLU A 286 -3.27 2.14 -8.40
N SER A 287 -4.58 2.35 -8.50
CA SER A 287 -5.17 3.01 -9.67
C SER A 287 -4.79 4.50 -9.76
N ILE A 288 -4.64 5.21 -8.63
CA ILE A 288 -4.14 6.59 -8.61
C ILE A 288 -2.74 6.65 -9.21
N HIS A 289 -1.84 5.75 -8.80
CA HIS A 289 -0.50 5.64 -9.41
C HIS A 289 -0.57 5.26 -10.89
N PHE A 290 -1.35 4.23 -11.23
CA PHE A 290 -1.47 3.74 -12.60
C PHE A 290 -1.90 4.81 -13.59
N TYR A 291 -2.76 5.73 -13.19
CA TYR A 291 -3.23 6.85 -14.00
C TYR A 291 -2.44 8.15 -13.80
N ASN A 292 -1.37 8.13 -12.99
CA ASN A 292 -0.54 9.28 -12.63
C ASN A 292 -1.34 10.47 -12.08
N LEU A 293 -2.30 10.19 -11.22
CA LEU A 293 -3.14 11.23 -10.60
C LEU A 293 -2.44 11.93 -9.42
N ASP A 294 -1.34 11.39 -8.97
CA ASP A 294 -0.52 11.87 -7.85
C ASP A 294 0.78 12.57 -8.28
N GLY A 295 1.06 12.62 -9.58
CA GLY A 295 2.29 13.20 -10.12
C GLY A 295 3.54 12.35 -9.87
N SER A 296 3.39 11.05 -9.56
CA SER A 296 4.52 10.16 -9.27
C SER A 296 5.49 10.03 -10.44
N PHE A 297 5.01 10.12 -11.68
CA PHE A 297 5.85 10.06 -12.88
C PHE A 297 6.56 11.37 -13.21
N ASP A 298 6.13 12.49 -12.65
CA ASP A 298 6.74 13.81 -12.91
C ASP A 298 8.06 14.00 -12.16
N LEU A 299 8.36 13.13 -11.20
CA LEU A 299 9.58 13.17 -10.38
C LEU A 299 10.87 12.98 -11.18
N PHE A 300 10.79 12.36 -12.37
CA PHE A 300 11.96 12.15 -13.20
C PHE A 300 12.43 13.42 -13.95
N SER A 301 11.60 14.47 -13.98
CA SER A 301 11.87 15.70 -14.73
C SER A 301 12.45 16.85 -13.90
N GLU A 302 12.42 16.79 -12.57
CA GLU A 302 12.85 17.92 -11.72
C GLU A 302 13.78 17.50 -10.57
N ASN A 303 14.70 18.40 -10.18
CA ASN A 303 15.59 18.38 -9.02
C ASN A 303 14.84 18.39 -7.65
N ASN A 304 13.73 17.69 -7.55
CA ASN A 304 12.80 17.70 -6.40
C ASN A 304 13.20 16.71 -5.29
N LYS A 305 14.49 16.49 -5.07
CA LYS A 305 14.94 15.86 -3.81
C LYS A 305 14.70 16.82 -2.66
N ILE A 306 13.46 16.82 -2.18
CA ILE A 306 13.14 17.52 -0.94
C ILE A 306 13.84 16.77 0.16
N ASN A 307 14.81 17.43 0.77
CA ASN A 307 15.59 16.85 1.85
C ASN A 307 14.77 16.85 3.15
N LEU A 308 13.79 15.92 3.25
CA LEU A 308 13.02 15.68 4.46
C LEU A 308 13.84 15.01 5.56
N GLU A 309 15.03 14.51 5.23
CA GLU A 309 15.97 13.92 6.19
C GLU A 309 16.47 14.91 7.24
N CYS A 310 16.46 16.21 6.92
CA CYS A 310 16.77 17.27 7.86
C CYS A 310 15.55 17.83 8.60
N VAL A 311 14.43 17.15 8.51
CA VAL A 311 13.17 17.55 9.14
C VAL A 311 12.77 16.54 10.22
N TYR A 312 13.00 15.27 9.96
CA TYR A 312 12.63 14.16 10.83
C TYR A 312 13.85 13.30 11.17
N GLN A 313 13.78 12.61 12.31
CA GLN A 313 14.80 11.63 12.72
C GLN A 313 14.68 10.37 11.88
N ILE A 314 15.28 10.38 10.70
CA ILE A 314 15.24 9.29 9.72
C ILE A 314 16.68 8.78 9.46
N GLY A 315 16.86 7.46 9.31
CA GLY A 315 18.15 6.83 8.99
C GLY A 315 18.57 6.95 7.52
N ASP A 316 19.74 6.40 7.17
CA ASP A 316 20.40 6.63 5.86
C ASP A 316 19.74 5.91 4.67
N HIS A 317 18.82 4.96 4.90
CA HIS A 317 18.17 4.17 3.86
C HIS A 317 16.79 4.70 3.48
N ASN A 318 16.63 6.02 3.41
CA ASN A 318 15.33 6.65 3.33
C ASN A 318 14.89 6.96 1.92
N GLU A 319 13.84 6.32 1.52
CA GLU A 319 13.02 6.76 0.41
C GLU A 319 11.80 7.50 0.95
N THR A 320 11.93 8.80 1.14
CA THR A 320 10.77 9.61 1.43
C THR A 320 10.09 9.96 0.10
N ARG A 321 9.06 9.21 -0.23
CA ARG A 321 8.24 9.41 -1.43
C ARG A 321 7.06 10.28 -1.06
N ILE A 322 7.18 11.58 -1.24
CA ILE A 322 6.14 12.54 -0.81
C ILE A 322 4.81 12.32 -1.56
N TYR A 323 4.87 11.87 -2.80
CA TYR A 323 3.67 11.52 -3.57
C TYR A 323 2.87 10.40 -2.89
N GLU A 324 3.50 9.46 -2.21
CA GLU A 324 2.81 8.41 -1.45
C GLU A 324 1.93 8.97 -0.32
N ALA A 325 2.36 10.07 0.32
CA ALA A 325 1.53 10.73 1.32
C ALA A 325 0.30 11.38 0.69
N TYR A 326 0.43 11.94 -0.50
CA TYR A 326 -0.69 12.49 -1.26
C TYR A 326 -1.62 11.37 -1.71
N THR A 327 -1.08 10.33 -2.36
CA THR A 327 -1.83 9.17 -2.84
C THR A 327 -2.60 8.49 -1.72
N GLU A 328 -1.97 8.23 -0.60
CA GLU A 328 -2.63 7.55 0.52
C GLU A 328 -3.75 8.42 1.12
N SER A 329 -3.54 9.74 1.24
CA SER A 329 -4.58 10.66 1.73
C SER A 329 -5.77 10.73 0.76
N LEU A 330 -5.50 10.82 -0.54
CA LEU A 330 -6.52 10.81 -1.59
C LEU A 330 -7.24 9.46 -1.66
N THR A 331 -6.52 8.37 -1.48
CA THR A 331 -7.07 7.02 -1.40
C THR A 331 -8.06 6.89 -0.25
N ILE A 332 -7.70 7.31 0.96
CA ILE A 332 -8.60 7.27 2.12
C ILE A 332 -9.86 8.09 1.84
N PHE A 333 -9.71 9.24 1.21
CA PHE A 333 -10.83 10.10 0.84
C PHE A 333 -11.84 9.36 -0.07
N PHE A 334 -11.39 8.76 -1.16
CA PHE A 334 -12.25 8.02 -2.08
C PHE A 334 -12.73 6.67 -1.49
N HIS A 335 -11.88 6.01 -0.75
CA HIS A 335 -12.22 4.74 -0.11
C HIS A 335 -13.35 4.89 0.92
N THR A 336 -13.32 5.97 1.71
CA THR A 336 -14.39 6.25 2.66
C THR A 336 -15.71 6.63 1.97
N PHE A 337 -15.68 7.29 0.80
CA PHE A 337 -16.87 7.49 -0.02
C PHE A 337 -17.46 6.15 -0.50
N ALA A 338 -16.61 5.27 -1.05
CA ALA A 338 -17.04 3.95 -1.51
C ALA A 338 -17.59 3.09 -0.37
N ASN A 339 -16.99 3.17 0.83
CA ASN A 339 -17.47 2.45 2.01
C ASN A 339 -18.80 3.02 2.52
N ALA A 340 -18.98 4.34 2.53
CA ALA A 340 -20.25 4.95 2.91
C ALA A 340 -21.38 4.50 1.98
N TYR A 341 -21.13 4.48 0.68
CA TYR A 341 -22.06 3.91 -0.31
C TYR A 341 -22.37 2.45 -0.02
N GLN A 342 -21.35 1.61 0.17
CA GLN A 342 -21.52 0.18 0.40
C GLN A 342 -22.32 -0.11 1.66
N ILE A 343 -22.05 0.59 2.76
CA ILE A 343 -22.78 0.45 4.02
C ILE A 343 -24.24 0.85 3.82
N TYR A 344 -24.50 1.99 3.19
CA TYR A 344 -25.85 2.45 2.92
C TYR A 344 -26.63 1.46 2.02
N TYR A 345 -25.99 0.97 0.96
CA TYR A 345 -26.55 0.00 0.03
C TYR A 345 -26.94 -1.31 0.74
N LEU A 346 -26.04 -1.84 1.59
CA LEU A 346 -26.30 -3.09 2.32
C LEU A 346 -27.34 -2.93 3.44
N ALA A 347 -27.47 -1.73 4.00
CA ALA A 347 -28.49 -1.42 5.00
C ALA A 347 -29.89 -1.26 4.41
N ASN A 348 -30.01 -1.05 3.11
CA ASN A 348 -31.26 -0.79 2.41
C ASN A 348 -31.43 -1.75 1.21
N PRO A 349 -31.57 -3.06 1.43
CA PRO A 349 -31.59 -4.07 0.36
C PRO A 349 -32.75 -3.93 -0.62
N ASP A 350 -33.84 -3.30 -0.21
CA ASP A 350 -35.03 -3.07 -1.04
C ASP A 350 -34.86 -1.89 -2.02
N LEU A 351 -33.82 -1.06 -1.83
CA LEU A 351 -33.53 0.03 -2.75
C LEU A 351 -32.87 -0.50 -4.01
N LYS A 352 -33.62 -0.51 -5.12
CA LYS A 352 -33.07 -0.83 -6.46
C LYS A 352 -32.06 0.21 -6.95
N THR A 353 -32.15 1.42 -6.44
CA THR A 353 -31.24 2.54 -6.74
C THR A 353 -31.06 3.38 -5.49
N ILE A 354 -29.83 3.82 -5.24
CA ILE A 354 -29.64 4.86 -4.23
C ILE A 354 -30.26 6.14 -4.77
N PRO A 355 -31.15 6.80 -4.02
CA PRO A 355 -31.76 8.06 -4.46
C PRO A 355 -30.69 9.17 -4.43
N LEU A 356 -29.92 9.23 -5.49
CA LEU A 356 -29.02 10.35 -5.77
C LEU A 356 -29.88 11.41 -6.46
N ASN A 357 -30.52 12.28 -5.68
CA ASN A 357 -31.29 13.39 -6.21
C ASN A 357 -30.35 14.35 -6.95
N LYS A 358 -30.86 14.98 -8.02
CA LYS A 358 -30.09 15.96 -8.81
C LYS A 358 -29.47 17.02 -7.89
N LYS A 359 -28.17 16.86 -7.58
CA LYS A 359 -27.30 17.74 -6.80
C LYS A 359 -27.27 17.57 -5.26
N GLU A 360 -28.07 16.70 -4.66
CA GLU A 360 -28.03 16.52 -3.21
C GLU A 360 -27.78 15.06 -2.86
N ILE A 361 -26.77 14.83 -2.03
CA ILE A 361 -26.54 13.55 -1.40
C ILE A 361 -27.56 13.40 -0.28
N ASN A 362 -28.08 12.18 -0.13
CA ASN A 362 -28.81 11.79 1.06
C ASN A 362 -27.92 12.07 2.30
N ASP A 363 -28.46 12.81 3.25
CA ASP A 363 -27.75 13.16 4.51
C ASP A 363 -27.27 11.91 5.24
N ASP A 364 -27.98 10.79 5.17
CA ASP A 364 -27.56 9.52 5.79
C ASP A 364 -26.22 9.01 5.26
N ILE A 365 -25.99 9.07 3.94
CA ILE A 365 -24.71 8.63 3.35
C ILE A 365 -23.58 9.61 3.75
N TYR A 366 -23.90 10.92 3.79
CA TYR A 366 -22.94 11.92 4.24
C TYR A 366 -22.57 11.71 5.70
N ASP A 367 -23.51 11.41 6.58
CA ASP A 367 -23.27 11.16 8.00
C ASP A 367 -22.46 9.85 8.21
N ILE A 368 -22.74 8.81 7.42
CA ILE A 368 -21.92 7.60 7.40
C ILE A 368 -20.47 7.94 7.03
N TRP A 369 -20.30 8.75 5.99
CA TRP A 369 -18.96 9.15 5.55
C TRP A 369 -18.22 9.97 6.60
N ILE A 370 -18.85 10.96 7.24
CA ILE A 370 -18.25 11.74 8.32
C ILE A 370 -17.73 10.81 9.41
N HIS A 371 -18.55 9.86 9.84
CA HIS A 371 -18.16 8.89 10.86
C HIS A 371 -16.94 8.04 10.45
N LEU A 372 -16.92 7.55 9.21
CA LEU A 372 -15.77 6.80 8.69
C LEU A 372 -14.51 7.67 8.60
N TRP A 373 -14.66 8.91 8.15
CA TRP A 373 -13.55 9.86 8.04
C TRP A 373 -12.92 10.19 9.40
N GLU A 374 -13.74 10.40 10.43
CA GLU A 374 -13.26 10.59 11.81
C GLU A 374 -12.54 9.36 12.35
N LYS A 375 -13.02 8.16 12.03
CA LYS A 375 -12.33 6.91 12.38
C LYS A 375 -10.97 6.79 11.72
N GLU A 376 -10.85 7.15 10.45
CA GLU A 376 -9.57 7.13 9.74
C GLU A 376 -8.55 8.13 10.34
N LYS A 377 -9.00 9.30 10.80
CA LYS A 377 -8.14 10.23 11.54
C LYS A 377 -7.61 9.60 12.83
N LYS A 378 -8.51 9.06 13.65
CA LYS A 378 -8.15 8.39 14.92
C LYS A 378 -7.20 7.22 14.67
N PHE A 379 -7.51 6.39 13.70
CA PHE A 379 -6.66 5.26 13.31
C PHE A 379 -5.27 5.73 12.87
N GLY A 380 -5.19 6.77 12.06
CA GLY A 380 -3.92 7.39 11.67
C GLY A 380 -3.07 7.81 12.86
N VAL A 381 -3.66 8.49 13.84
CA VAL A 381 -2.98 8.91 15.08
C VAL A 381 -2.42 7.71 15.83
N LEU A 382 -3.24 6.68 16.06
CA LEU A 382 -2.82 5.46 16.75
C LEU A 382 -1.70 4.72 16.02
N GLN A 383 -1.74 4.67 14.67
CA GLN A 383 -0.69 4.07 13.87
C GLN A 383 0.64 4.83 14.00
N VAL A 384 0.61 6.16 13.93
CA VAL A 384 1.80 7.00 14.12
C VAL A 384 2.37 6.81 15.52
N ALA A 385 1.53 6.86 16.55
CA ALA A 385 1.91 6.64 17.94
C ALA A 385 2.56 5.26 18.14
N LYS A 386 1.96 4.20 17.58
CA LYS A 386 2.46 2.83 17.65
C LYS A 386 3.84 2.69 16.99
N ILE A 387 4.02 3.26 15.80
CA ILE A 387 5.31 3.25 15.09
C ILE A 387 6.35 4.05 15.87
N PHE A 388 5.99 5.25 16.33
CA PHE A 388 6.91 6.10 17.09
C PHE A 388 7.34 5.45 18.40
N ASN A 389 6.41 4.87 19.15
CA ASN A 389 6.75 4.13 20.37
C ASN A 389 7.66 2.92 20.09
N HIS A 390 7.48 2.25 18.96
CA HIS A 390 8.34 1.14 18.55
C HIS A 390 9.80 1.58 18.29
N ILE A 391 10.00 2.71 17.61
CA ILE A 391 11.33 3.23 17.30
C ILE A 391 11.97 3.99 18.49
N ASN A 392 11.16 4.57 19.36
CA ASN A 392 11.61 5.38 20.50
C ASN A 392 10.76 5.12 21.77
N PRO A 393 10.87 3.92 22.38
CA PRO A 393 10.01 3.51 23.50
C PRO A 393 10.23 4.30 24.79
N ARG A 394 11.25 5.17 24.84
CA ARG A 394 11.54 6.01 26.01
C ARG A 394 11.05 7.45 25.86
N SER A 395 10.57 7.83 24.69
CA SER A 395 10.07 9.16 24.46
C SER A 395 8.57 9.23 24.77
N THR A 396 8.18 10.29 25.42
CA THR A 396 6.78 10.62 25.73
C THR A 396 6.26 11.76 24.87
N THR A 397 7.07 12.27 23.94
CA THR A 397 6.70 13.37 23.06
C THR A 397 7.14 13.16 21.61
N PHE A 398 6.23 13.39 20.69
CA PHE A 398 6.51 13.35 19.26
C PHE A 398 7.52 14.41 18.82
N SER A 399 7.71 15.48 19.59
CA SER A 399 8.71 16.51 19.31
C SER A 399 10.13 15.94 19.22
N ASP A 400 10.41 14.80 19.86
CA ASP A 400 11.72 14.14 19.79
C ASP A 400 12.00 13.51 18.44
N PHE A 401 10.98 13.35 17.60
CA PHE A 401 11.13 12.86 16.23
C PHE A 401 11.48 13.98 15.23
N LEU A 402 11.26 15.24 15.62
CA LEU A 402 11.48 16.40 14.77
C LEU A 402 12.90 16.95 14.98
N ILE A 403 13.57 17.34 13.90
CA ILE A 403 14.88 18.00 13.96
C ILE A 403 14.66 19.49 14.20
N LYS A 404 15.21 20.00 15.30
CA LYS A 404 14.97 21.38 15.78
C LYS A 404 15.62 22.45 14.90
N SER A 405 16.72 22.13 14.19
CA SER A 405 17.46 23.09 13.40
C SER A 405 18.20 22.47 12.22
N ASN A 406 18.17 23.12 11.05
CA ASN A 406 18.94 22.69 9.88
C ASN A 406 20.47 22.72 10.12
N LYS A 407 20.96 23.53 11.07
CA LYS A 407 22.40 23.61 11.41
C LYS A 407 22.90 22.36 12.15
N THR A 408 22.01 21.68 12.86
CA THR A 408 22.32 20.49 13.66
C THR A 408 22.03 19.19 12.91
N CYS A 409 21.39 19.26 11.74
CA CYS A 409 20.96 18.11 10.96
C CYS A 409 22.02 17.01 10.78
N LYS A 410 23.25 17.38 10.39
CA LYS A 410 24.34 16.40 10.18
C LYS A 410 24.81 15.78 11.49
N LYS A 411 24.85 16.55 12.57
CA LYS A 411 25.34 16.11 13.90
C LYS A 411 24.29 15.22 14.57
N GLU A 412 23.04 15.70 14.64
CA GLU A 412 21.92 14.93 15.23
C GLU A 412 21.66 13.63 14.47
N ARG A 413 21.91 13.63 13.14
CA ARG A 413 21.75 12.45 12.28
C ARG A 413 22.71 11.31 12.65
N ASN A 414 23.92 11.61 13.07
CA ASN A 414 24.94 10.62 13.41
C ASN A 414 24.83 10.10 14.85
N GLU A 415 24.33 10.90 15.77
CA GLU A 415 24.34 10.61 17.21
C GLU A 415 23.03 9.95 17.70
N ASN A 416 21.92 10.11 16.97
CA ASN A 416 20.62 9.65 17.45
C ASN A 416 20.34 8.19 17.10
N LYS A 417 20.24 7.34 18.14
CA LYS A 417 19.90 5.91 18.01
C LYS A 417 18.40 5.66 17.75
N ASN A 418 17.55 6.68 17.84
CA ASN A 418 16.09 6.57 17.78
C ASN A 418 15.52 7.03 16.44
N LYS A 419 16.17 6.64 15.35
CA LYS A 419 15.76 7.00 14.00
C LYS A 419 14.74 6.00 13.44
N LEU A 420 13.82 6.50 12.62
CA LEU A 420 13.02 5.66 11.72
C LEU A 420 13.94 5.14 10.62
N GLU A 421 14.16 3.85 10.60
CA GLU A 421 14.85 3.16 9.50
C GLU A 421 13.82 2.53 8.59
N GLN A 422 13.85 2.88 7.29
CA GLN A 422 12.85 2.42 6.34
C GLN A 422 13.47 2.06 4.99
N ARG A 423 12.98 0.97 4.38
CA ARG A 423 13.23 0.56 2.99
C ARG A 423 12.01 0.73 2.09
N THR A 424 10.97 1.36 2.62
CA THR A 424 9.73 1.70 1.93
C THR A 424 9.17 2.97 2.56
N ALA A 425 8.14 3.58 1.98
CA ALA A 425 7.66 4.92 2.32
C ALA A 425 6.87 5.01 3.64
N VAL A 426 7.37 4.43 4.75
CA VAL A 426 6.69 4.41 6.06
C VAL A 426 6.33 5.81 6.55
N LEU A 427 7.28 6.77 6.43
CA LEU A 427 7.03 8.16 6.80
C LEU A 427 5.81 8.72 6.07
N SER A 428 5.75 8.50 4.76
CA SER A 428 4.67 9.01 3.92
C SER A 428 3.34 8.32 4.19
N TYR A 429 3.33 6.98 4.27
CA TYR A 429 2.11 6.21 4.49
C TYR A 429 1.46 6.43 5.85
N HIS A 430 2.23 6.77 6.88
CA HIS A 430 1.70 6.92 8.23
C HIS A 430 1.76 8.36 8.73
N PHE A 431 2.95 8.96 8.82
CA PHE A 431 3.11 10.26 9.47
C PHE A 431 2.55 11.40 8.62
N LEU A 432 2.99 11.51 7.37
CA LEU A 432 2.58 12.61 6.49
C LEU A 432 1.13 12.51 6.08
N LYS A 433 0.64 11.29 5.79
CA LYS A 433 -0.78 11.04 5.56
C LYS A 433 -1.62 11.47 6.76
N THR A 434 -1.24 11.07 7.98
CA THR A 434 -2.02 11.41 9.18
C THR A 434 -2.08 12.92 9.41
N ALA A 435 -1.00 13.66 9.11
CA ALA A 435 -1.04 15.11 9.15
C ALA A 435 -2.07 15.68 8.15
N ASN A 436 -2.12 15.15 6.92
CA ASN A 436 -3.13 15.55 5.94
C ASN A 436 -4.56 15.26 6.42
N LEU A 437 -4.79 14.11 7.09
CA LEU A 437 -6.10 13.76 7.60
C LEU A 437 -6.54 14.65 8.78
N ILE A 438 -5.63 14.99 9.69
CA ILE A 438 -5.92 15.88 10.82
C ILE A 438 -6.22 17.30 10.33
N PHE A 439 -5.45 17.81 9.36
CA PHE A 439 -5.65 19.12 8.74
C PHE A 439 -6.40 18.98 7.41
N ASP A 440 -7.49 18.26 7.45
CA ASP A 440 -8.24 17.86 6.26
C ASP A 440 -8.75 19.04 5.42
N GLN A 441 -9.21 20.12 6.05
CA GLN A 441 -9.66 21.31 5.31
C GLN A 441 -8.53 21.98 4.54
N GLU A 442 -7.34 22.00 5.11
CA GLU A 442 -6.12 22.49 4.48
C GLU A 442 -5.65 21.54 3.37
N PHE A 443 -5.69 20.24 3.61
CA PHE A 443 -5.34 19.22 2.60
C PHE A 443 -6.30 19.26 1.39
N LEU A 444 -7.60 19.34 1.63
CA LEU A 444 -8.59 19.31 0.55
C LEU A 444 -8.52 20.55 -0.38
N LYS A 445 -7.86 21.63 0.04
CA LYS A 445 -7.53 22.76 -0.84
C LYS A 445 -6.46 22.43 -1.87
N TRP A 446 -5.65 21.39 -1.61
CA TRP A 446 -4.65 20.88 -2.56
C TRP A 446 -5.25 20.00 -3.66
N ILE A 447 -6.47 19.54 -3.49
CA ILE A 447 -7.21 18.85 -4.53
C ILE A 447 -7.92 19.91 -5.36
N PRO A 448 -7.43 20.23 -6.58
CA PRO A 448 -8.01 21.32 -7.36
C PRO A 448 -9.41 20.96 -7.84
N ASP A 449 -9.56 19.74 -8.34
CA ASP A 449 -10.83 19.17 -8.79
C ASP A 449 -10.78 17.64 -8.66
N LEU A 450 -11.93 17.00 -8.48
CA LEU A 450 -12.01 15.53 -8.50
C LEU A 450 -11.71 14.92 -9.86
N GLU A 451 -12.00 15.65 -10.94
CA GLU A 451 -11.71 15.18 -12.30
C GLU A 451 -10.21 15.32 -12.65
N ASN A 452 -9.49 16.15 -11.93
CA ASN A 452 -8.03 16.28 -12.04
C ASN A 452 -7.40 16.54 -10.66
N PRO A 453 -7.26 15.51 -9.82
CA PRO A 453 -6.77 15.66 -8.45
C PRO A 453 -5.25 15.85 -8.36
N HIS A 454 -4.54 15.97 -9.47
CA HIS A 454 -3.08 16.12 -9.51
C HIS A 454 -2.61 17.30 -8.64
N PRO A 455 -1.62 17.12 -7.74
CA PRO A 455 -1.23 18.16 -6.76
C PRO A 455 -0.53 19.36 -7.38
N GLY A 456 -0.26 19.37 -8.68
CA GLY A 456 0.43 20.43 -9.41
C GLY A 456 1.94 20.50 -9.11
N SER A 457 2.34 20.56 -7.85
CA SER A 457 3.76 20.62 -7.46
C SER A 457 4.01 19.84 -6.17
N LEU A 458 4.69 18.71 -6.28
CA LEU A 458 5.08 17.88 -5.14
C LEU A 458 6.07 18.60 -4.20
N SER A 459 6.91 19.51 -4.73
CA SER A 459 7.81 20.32 -3.89
C SER A 459 7.05 21.29 -2.99
N LYS A 460 6.01 21.97 -3.53
CA LYS A 460 5.15 22.84 -2.71
C LYS A 460 4.33 22.01 -1.73
N PHE A 461 3.81 20.87 -2.16
CA PHE A 461 3.06 19.95 -1.31
C PHE A 461 3.91 19.44 -0.14
N ALA A 462 5.18 19.07 -0.36
CA ALA A 462 6.07 18.66 0.71
C ALA A 462 6.33 19.78 1.74
N LYS A 463 6.51 21.03 1.30
CA LYS A 463 6.64 22.18 2.21
C LYS A 463 5.38 22.36 3.04
N PHE A 464 4.22 22.21 2.43
CA PHE A 464 2.94 22.27 3.11
C PHE A 464 2.83 21.19 4.19
N VAL A 465 3.03 19.91 3.84
CA VAL A 465 2.93 18.80 4.81
C VAL A 465 3.96 18.93 5.93
N LYS A 466 5.17 19.40 5.63
CA LYS A 466 6.16 19.77 6.66
C LYS A 466 5.58 20.76 7.67
N THR A 467 4.91 21.80 7.20
CA THR A 467 4.29 22.80 8.09
C THR A 467 3.24 22.17 8.99
N LEU A 468 2.44 21.23 8.46
CA LEU A 468 1.42 20.52 9.23
C LEU A 468 2.03 19.66 10.35
N THR A 469 3.07 18.89 10.06
CA THR A 469 3.69 17.99 11.04
C THR A 469 4.47 18.74 12.13
N HIS A 470 4.88 19.98 11.90
CA HIS A 470 5.49 20.86 12.89
C HIS A 470 4.48 21.72 13.66
N ASN A 471 3.22 21.62 13.33
CA ASN A 471 2.18 22.33 14.05
C ASN A 471 1.98 21.72 15.45
N GLN A 472 1.90 22.59 16.47
CA GLN A 472 1.75 22.14 17.86
C GLN A 472 0.49 21.30 18.07
N THR A 473 -0.58 21.59 17.33
CA THR A 473 -1.81 20.79 17.35
C THR A 473 -1.56 19.34 16.91
N PHE A 474 -0.81 19.12 15.82
CA PHE A 474 -0.43 17.78 15.38
C PHE A 474 0.38 17.04 16.45
N ILE A 475 1.40 17.72 16.98
CA ILE A 475 2.25 17.17 18.04
C ILE A 475 1.42 16.74 19.25
N ASN A 476 0.51 17.58 19.70
CA ASN A 476 -0.36 17.30 20.84
C ASN A 476 -1.26 16.09 20.60
N VAL A 477 -1.89 16.01 19.43
CA VAL A 477 -2.77 14.87 19.06
C VAL A 477 -1.99 13.55 19.02
N ILE A 478 -0.77 13.55 18.46
CA ILE A 478 0.08 12.35 18.46
C ILE A 478 0.51 11.99 19.90
N ASN A 479 0.84 12.98 20.73
CA ASN A 479 1.20 12.72 22.13
C ASN A 479 0.05 12.11 22.92
N GLU A 480 -1.19 12.51 22.67
CA GLU A 480 -2.38 11.86 23.27
C GLU A 480 -2.47 10.37 22.83
N GLY A 481 -2.17 10.06 21.57
CA GLY A 481 -2.10 8.68 21.10
C GLY A 481 -0.94 7.86 21.71
N LEU A 482 0.15 8.51 22.14
CA LEU A 482 1.27 7.83 22.82
C LEU A 482 0.92 7.41 24.26
N ILE A 483 0.01 8.12 24.90
CA ILE A 483 -0.40 7.85 26.29
C ILE A 483 -1.50 6.76 26.32
N TYR A 484 -2.29 6.69 25.27
CA TYR A 484 -3.36 5.70 25.09
C TYR A 484 -2.81 4.29 24.85
#